data_d2feaf2ee6d36d3704e21acf6496bada
#
_entry.id   d2feaf2ee6d36d3704e21acf6496bada
#
_cell.length_a   1.000
_cell.length_b   1.000
_cell.length_c   1.000
_cell.angle_alpha   90.00
_cell.angle_beta   90.00
_cell.angle_gamma   90.00
#
_symmetry.space_group_name_H-M   'P 1'
#
loop_
_entity.id
_entity.type
_entity.pdbx_description
1 polymer ?
#
loop_
_entity_poly.entity_id
_entity_poly.type
_entity_poly.pdbx_seq_one_letter_code
_entity_poly.pdbx_strand_id
1 'polypeptide(L)'
;MKKLLLFSITLIIAIAFLSCGDSGKDESDNLGKESTSDFQKRYGIKSGVIEYIITGSQEGTKTLYFDSWGMRQAEYTRSVLSVGGFTKSLNLVNIIDGEFQYMINIDQNSGTKTRNPILKSIEQLKDQKGFNEFGEQMLLSMGANKIGSENFLGKDCDVYEMKSTGTKIWVWEWLTLKSETKSGGININLTATRINEGGSVSPEKFRIPEKVVLNEVDIDNIENEMREENK
;
A
#
# COMPACT_ATOMS: atom_id res chain seq x y z
N MET A 1 11.41 -17.95 -27.61
CA MET A 1 11.98 -17.56 -26.34
C MET A 1 12.29 -16.06 -26.34
N LYS A 2 11.30 -15.16 -26.40
CA LYS A 2 11.48 -13.67 -26.33
C LYS A 2 10.18 -12.92 -25.94
N LYS A 3 9.29 -13.53 -25.14
CA LYS A 3 8.02 -12.90 -24.71
C LYS A 3 7.86 -12.75 -23.19
N LEU A 4 8.91 -12.96 -22.40
CA LEU A 4 8.80 -13.00 -20.93
C LEU A 4 9.43 -11.80 -20.21
N LEU A 5 9.81 -10.74 -20.90
CA LEU A 5 10.58 -9.64 -20.29
C LEU A 5 9.84 -8.30 -20.17
N LEU A 6 8.55 -8.26 -20.47
CA LEU A 6 7.77 -7.00 -20.47
C LEU A 6 6.79 -6.84 -19.30
N PHE A 7 6.73 -7.79 -18.37
CA PHE A 7 5.79 -7.75 -17.23
C PHE A 7 6.39 -7.18 -15.93
N SER A 8 7.70 -6.92 -15.90
CA SER A 8 8.41 -6.63 -14.64
C SER A 8 8.55 -5.16 -14.25
N ILE A 9 8.09 -4.20 -15.05
CA ILE A 9 8.35 -2.76 -14.76
C ILE A 9 7.14 -2.05 -14.12
N THR A 10 5.98 -2.67 -14.08
CA THR A 10 4.77 -2.05 -13.51
C THR A 10 4.65 -2.19 -12.00
N LEU A 11 5.63 -2.83 -11.35
CA LEU A 11 5.56 -3.27 -9.94
C LEU A 11 6.27 -2.33 -8.94
N ILE A 12 6.72 -1.16 -9.35
CA ILE A 12 7.64 -0.40 -8.47
C ILE A 12 6.95 0.63 -7.56
N ILE A 13 5.65 0.86 -7.64
CA ILE A 13 4.98 1.85 -6.79
C ILE A 13 3.75 1.33 -6.04
N ALA A 14 3.39 0.08 -6.19
CA ALA A 14 2.77 -0.60 -5.10
C ALA A 14 3.92 -1.09 -4.21
N ILE A 15 4.16 -0.51 -3.07
CA ILE A 15 4.89 -1.20 -2.00
C ILE A 15 4.03 -2.42 -1.72
N ALA A 16 4.25 -3.47 -2.53
CA ALA A 16 3.62 -4.75 -2.35
C ALA A 16 4.28 -5.38 -1.13
N PHE A 17 3.52 -5.47 -0.09
CA PHE A 17 3.83 -6.28 1.07
C PHE A 17 3.88 -7.74 0.66
N LEU A 18 5.05 -8.23 0.27
CA LEU A 18 5.33 -9.65 0.15
C LEU A 18 6.07 -10.08 1.41
N SER A 19 5.33 -10.70 2.29
CA SER A 19 5.83 -11.33 3.51
C SER A 19 6.49 -12.66 3.18
N CYS A 20 7.67 -12.86 3.71
CA CYS A 20 8.25 -14.18 3.93
C CYS A 20 7.71 -14.73 5.24
N GLY A 21 7.04 -15.89 5.18
CA GLY A 21 6.57 -16.57 6.38
C GLY A 21 7.46 -17.73 6.75
N ASP A 22 7.52 -18.10 8.01
CA ASP A 22 7.82 -19.47 8.43
C ASP A 22 7.01 -19.89 9.66
N SER A 23 6.45 -21.08 9.49
CA SER A 23 6.10 -22.20 10.39
C SER A 23 5.60 -21.99 11.82
N GLY A 24 4.38 -22.49 12.05
CA GLY A 24 4.28 -23.64 12.93
C GLY A 24 3.39 -23.57 14.15
N LYS A 25 2.32 -24.37 14.06
CA LYS A 25 1.60 -25.13 15.10
C LYS A 25 0.39 -24.51 15.78
N ASP A 26 -0.67 -25.32 15.61
CA ASP A 26 -1.94 -25.33 16.33
C ASP A 26 -1.81 -25.31 17.85
N GLU A 27 -2.71 -24.56 18.48
CA GLU A 27 -3.52 -25.08 19.60
C GLU A 27 -4.66 -24.10 19.93
N SER A 28 -5.85 -24.68 20.03
CA SER A 28 -7.09 -24.07 20.48
C SER A 28 -7.03 -23.67 21.96
N ASP A 29 -7.58 -22.52 22.35
CA ASP A 29 -8.69 -22.49 23.31
C ASP A 29 -9.19 -21.07 23.61
N ASN A 30 -10.49 -21.00 23.75
CA ASN A 30 -11.35 -19.97 24.32
C ASN A 30 -10.69 -19.01 25.30
N LEU A 31 -10.89 -17.67 25.08
CA LEU A 31 -11.25 -16.75 26.17
C LEU A 31 -11.63 -15.36 25.62
N GLY A 32 -12.83 -14.91 26.00
CA GLY A 32 -13.11 -13.49 26.25
C GLY A 32 -13.34 -12.62 25.03
N LYS A 33 -14.60 -12.32 24.72
CA LYS A 33 -15.04 -11.17 23.92
C LYS A 33 -14.47 -9.87 24.53
N GLU A 34 -13.28 -9.48 24.12
CA GLU A 34 -12.83 -8.09 24.15
C GLU A 34 -12.85 -7.55 22.73
N SER A 35 -13.36 -6.34 22.60
CA SER A 35 -13.79 -5.71 21.36
C SER A 35 -12.79 -5.88 20.20
N THR A 36 -13.19 -6.59 19.19
CA THR A 36 -12.49 -6.75 17.89
C THR A 36 -12.33 -5.43 17.12
N SER A 37 -12.65 -4.28 17.71
CA SER A 37 -12.70 -2.99 17.02
C SER A 37 -11.34 -2.32 16.81
N ASP A 38 -10.33 -2.60 17.63
CA ASP A 38 -9.04 -1.91 17.53
C ASP A 38 -8.08 -2.55 16.51
N PHE A 39 -8.24 -3.82 16.18
CA PHE A 39 -7.43 -4.51 15.17
C PHE A 39 -7.84 -4.24 13.72
N GLN A 40 -8.91 -3.48 13.49
CA GLN A 40 -9.40 -3.13 12.15
C GLN A 40 -9.03 -1.71 11.73
N LYS A 41 -8.00 -1.14 12.31
CA LYS A 41 -7.51 0.19 11.93
C LYS A 41 -6.20 0.07 11.16
N ARG A 42 -6.08 0.77 10.05
CA ARG A 42 -4.82 0.97 9.31
C ARG A 42 -4.20 2.33 9.60
N TYR A 43 -5.03 3.31 9.94
CA TYR A 43 -4.64 4.68 10.19
C TYR A 43 -5.13 5.14 11.56
N GLY A 44 -4.39 6.03 12.19
CA GLY A 44 -4.77 6.62 13.47
C GLY A 44 -5.94 7.59 13.35
N ILE A 45 -6.29 8.02 12.13
CA ILE A 45 -7.44 8.89 11.87
C ILE A 45 -8.52 8.15 11.10
N LYS A 46 -9.79 8.49 11.39
CA LYS A 46 -10.96 7.73 10.91
C LYS A 46 -11.18 7.87 9.41
N SER A 47 -11.04 9.09 8.87
CA SER A 47 -11.35 9.40 7.48
C SER A 47 -10.58 10.63 7.02
N GLY A 48 -10.38 10.75 5.72
CA GLY A 48 -9.75 11.94 5.17
C GLY A 48 -9.44 11.84 3.69
N VAL A 49 -8.85 12.94 3.19
CA VAL A 49 -8.34 13.05 1.84
C VAL A 49 -6.93 13.63 1.91
N ILE A 50 -5.99 13.00 1.20
CA ILE A 50 -4.63 13.52 1.06
C ILE A 50 -4.32 13.68 -0.41
N GLU A 51 -3.88 14.87 -0.79
CA GLU A 51 -3.44 15.21 -2.14
C GLU A 51 -1.92 15.20 -2.19
N TYR A 52 -1.34 14.60 -3.23
CA TYR A 52 0.09 14.48 -3.41
C TYR A 52 0.53 14.96 -4.78
N ILE A 53 1.77 15.40 -4.86
CA ILE A 53 2.55 15.50 -6.09
C ILE A 53 3.58 14.36 -6.13
N ILE A 54 3.85 13.90 -7.35
CA ILE A 54 4.88 12.92 -7.66
C ILE A 54 5.90 13.63 -8.53
N THR A 55 7.19 13.49 -8.20
CA THR A 55 8.28 14.14 -8.96
C THR A 55 9.46 13.19 -9.17
N GLY A 56 10.30 13.51 -10.17
CA GLY A 56 11.48 12.74 -10.53
C GLY A 56 11.26 11.85 -11.76
N SER A 57 11.66 10.59 -11.71
CA SER A 57 11.46 9.66 -12.84
C SER A 57 9.99 9.37 -13.14
N GLN A 58 9.11 9.67 -12.20
CA GLN A 58 7.66 9.71 -12.40
C GLN A 58 7.16 11.09 -11.97
N GLU A 59 6.33 11.71 -12.83
CA GLU A 59 5.77 13.03 -12.57
C GLU A 59 4.24 13.00 -12.67
N GLY A 60 3.55 13.64 -11.71
CA GLY A 60 2.11 13.66 -11.71
C GLY A 60 1.49 13.93 -10.35
N THR A 61 0.27 13.42 -10.16
CA THR A 61 -0.50 13.60 -8.93
C THR A 61 -1.07 12.29 -8.43
N LYS A 62 -1.29 12.23 -7.13
CA LYS A 62 -2.00 11.15 -6.45
C LYS A 62 -2.97 11.76 -5.44
N THR A 63 -4.16 11.18 -5.33
CA THR A 63 -5.11 11.51 -4.27
C THR A 63 -5.51 10.24 -3.54
N LEU A 64 -5.33 10.25 -2.22
CA LEU A 64 -5.79 9.19 -1.33
C LEU A 64 -7.10 9.64 -0.68
N TYR A 65 -8.14 8.85 -0.83
CA TYR A 65 -9.40 8.91 -0.11
C TYR A 65 -9.47 7.73 0.85
N PHE A 66 -9.87 7.96 2.10
CA PHE A 66 -10.03 6.86 3.04
C PHE A 66 -11.12 7.15 4.07
N ASP A 67 -11.75 6.08 4.55
CA ASP A 67 -12.63 6.08 5.72
C ASP A 67 -12.46 4.77 6.52
N SER A 68 -13.25 4.62 7.58
CA SER A 68 -13.20 3.44 8.44
C SER A 68 -11.76 3.13 8.90
N TRP A 69 -11.00 4.19 9.29
CA TRP A 69 -9.58 4.10 9.69
C TRP A 69 -8.69 3.44 8.64
N GLY A 70 -8.97 3.68 7.36
CA GLY A 70 -8.19 3.15 6.23
C GLY A 70 -8.57 1.73 5.82
N MET A 71 -9.55 1.10 6.45
CA MET A 71 -10.07 -0.20 6.01
C MET A 71 -10.82 -0.10 4.68
N ARG A 72 -11.30 1.08 4.37
CA ARG A 72 -11.78 1.45 3.05
C ARG A 72 -10.98 2.63 2.52
N GLN A 73 -10.31 2.44 1.38
CA GLN A 73 -9.54 3.49 0.75
C GLN A 73 -9.56 3.39 -0.77
N ALA A 74 -9.29 4.51 -1.42
CA ALA A 74 -9.06 4.58 -2.86
C ALA A 74 -7.94 5.56 -3.17
N GLU A 75 -6.97 5.12 -3.96
CA GLU A 75 -5.87 5.94 -4.47
C GLU A 75 -6.06 6.17 -5.96
N TYR A 76 -6.12 7.41 -6.37
CA TYR A 76 -6.19 7.83 -7.76
C TYR A 76 -4.85 8.44 -8.16
N THR A 77 -4.17 7.83 -9.12
CA THR A 77 -2.85 8.27 -9.60
C THR A 77 -2.92 8.61 -11.07
N ARG A 78 -2.49 9.82 -11.43
CA ARG A 78 -2.27 10.23 -12.81
C ARG A 78 -0.85 10.75 -12.94
N SER A 79 -0.05 10.07 -13.74
CA SER A 79 1.37 10.40 -13.85
C SER A 79 1.96 9.94 -15.17
N VAL A 80 3.16 10.42 -15.43
CA VAL A 80 4.00 9.97 -16.55
C VAL A 80 5.30 9.44 -15.97
N LEU A 81 5.60 8.19 -16.25
CA LEU A 81 6.87 7.54 -15.91
C LEU A 81 7.84 7.72 -17.07
N SER A 82 9.05 8.19 -16.79
CA SER A 82 10.13 8.38 -17.77
C SER A 82 11.43 7.77 -17.25
N VAL A 83 11.88 6.67 -17.82
CA VAL A 83 13.08 5.94 -17.42
C VAL A 83 13.80 5.42 -18.65
N GLY A 84 15.10 5.70 -18.78
CA GLY A 84 15.94 5.12 -19.83
C GLY A 84 15.46 5.40 -21.26
N GLY A 85 14.82 6.54 -21.51
CA GLY A 85 14.22 6.89 -22.80
C GLY A 85 12.82 6.28 -23.04
N PHE A 86 12.34 5.48 -22.13
CA PHE A 86 10.96 4.95 -22.16
C PHE A 86 10.04 5.92 -21.40
N THR A 87 8.88 6.24 -22.00
CA THR A 87 7.86 7.08 -21.39
C THR A 87 6.50 6.38 -21.42
N LYS A 88 5.80 6.36 -20.29
CA LYS A 88 4.48 5.75 -20.16
C LYS A 88 3.55 6.60 -19.30
N SER A 89 2.38 6.91 -19.81
CA SER A 89 1.29 7.50 -19.02
C SER A 89 0.64 6.42 -18.15
N LEU A 90 0.31 6.81 -16.92
CA LEU A 90 -0.30 5.95 -15.92
C LEU A 90 -1.56 6.65 -15.37
N ASN A 91 -2.70 6.01 -15.51
CA ASN A 91 -3.97 6.45 -14.95
C ASN A 91 -4.56 5.28 -14.15
N LEU A 92 -4.19 5.21 -12.88
CA LEU A 92 -4.39 4.06 -12.02
C LEU A 92 -5.34 4.40 -10.89
N VAL A 93 -6.18 3.43 -10.53
CA VAL A 93 -6.99 3.47 -9.30
C VAL A 93 -6.71 2.20 -8.51
N ASN A 94 -6.33 2.35 -7.25
CA ASN A 94 -6.19 1.26 -6.31
C ASN A 94 -7.25 1.42 -5.22
N ILE A 95 -8.18 0.47 -5.12
CA ILE A 95 -9.25 0.47 -4.14
C ILE A 95 -9.04 -0.68 -3.18
N ILE A 96 -9.13 -0.40 -1.88
CA ILE A 96 -9.27 -1.41 -0.84
C ILE A 96 -10.66 -1.21 -0.22
N ASP A 97 -11.46 -2.25 -0.23
CA ASP A 97 -12.79 -2.27 0.35
C ASP A 97 -12.95 -3.55 1.18
N GLY A 98 -12.59 -3.45 2.47
CA GLY A 98 -12.62 -4.56 3.39
C GLY A 98 -11.76 -5.74 2.92
N GLU A 99 -12.40 -6.80 2.46
CA GLU A 99 -11.77 -8.09 2.11
C GLU A 99 -10.95 -8.06 0.81
N PHE A 100 -11.23 -7.12 -0.10
CA PHE A 100 -10.63 -7.11 -1.43
C PHE A 100 -9.83 -5.86 -1.72
N GLN A 101 -8.83 -6.05 -2.58
CA GLN A 101 -8.06 -4.99 -3.23
C GLN A 101 -8.28 -5.06 -4.74
N TYR A 102 -8.49 -3.90 -5.36
CA TYR A 102 -8.69 -3.73 -6.80
C TYR A 102 -7.61 -2.81 -7.35
N MET A 103 -6.78 -3.30 -8.26
CA MET A 103 -5.80 -2.50 -8.98
C MET A 103 -6.29 -2.30 -10.42
N ILE A 104 -6.60 -1.06 -10.80
CA ILE A 104 -7.33 -0.73 -12.01
C ILE A 104 -6.48 0.20 -12.87
N ASN A 105 -6.34 -0.13 -14.15
CA ASN A 105 -5.84 0.75 -15.19
C ASN A 105 -7.04 1.34 -15.94
N ILE A 106 -7.27 2.64 -15.75
CA ILE A 106 -8.43 3.33 -16.33
C ILE A 106 -8.33 3.41 -17.84
N ASP A 107 -7.13 3.66 -18.38
CA ASP A 107 -6.92 3.81 -19.83
C ASP A 107 -7.17 2.51 -20.60
N GLN A 108 -6.98 1.37 -19.92
CA GLN A 108 -7.19 0.04 -20.49
C GLN A 108 -8.57 -0.55 -20.13
N ASN A 109 -9.36 0.11 -19.28
CA ASN A 109 -10.59 -0.44 -18.69
C ASN A 109 -10.41 -1.86 -18.12
N SER A 110 -9.29 -2.13 -17.49
CA SER A 110 -8.92 -3.45 -16.97
C SER A 110 -8.34 -3.33 -15.58
N GLY A 111 -8.42 -4.41 -14.81
CA GLY A 111 -7.83 -4.45 -13.49
C GLY A 111 -7.76 -5.85 -12.93
N THR A 112 -7.19 -5.95 -11.74
CA THR A 112 -7.12 -7.18 -10.96
C THR A 112 -7.89 -7.01 -9.66
N LYS A 113 -8.54 -8.08 -9.22
CA LYS A 113 -9.13 -8.24 -7.90
C LYS A 113 -8.33 -9.28 -7.14
N THR A 114 -7.86 -8.94 -5.97
CA THR A 114 -7.12 -9.85 -5.08
C THR A 114 -7.73 -9.80 -3.68
N ARG A 115 -7.45 -10.78 -2.84
CA ARG A 115 -7.67 -10.61 -1.40
C ARG A 115 -6.82 -9.46 -0.87
N ASN A 116 -7.36 -8.72 0.08
CA ASN A 116 -6.62 -7.63 0.72
C ASN A 116 -5.44 -8.22 1.53
N PRO A 117 -4.18 -7.98 1.10
CA PRO A 117 -3.02 -8.60 1.73
C PRO A 117 -2.82 -8.17 3.18
N ILE A 118 -3.37 -7.02 3.57
CA ILE A 118 -3.28 -6.50 4.93
C ILE A 118 -4.09 -7.35 5.91
N LEU A 119 -5.22 -7.94 5.48
CA LEU A 119 -6.01 -8.82 6.36
C LEU A 119 -5.20 -10.03 6.79
N LYS A 120 -4.43 -10.65 5.88
CA LYS A 120 -3.53 -11.77 6.21
C LYS A 120 -2.49 -11.36 7.23
N SER A 121 -1.90 -10.17 7.08
CA SER A 121 -0.93 -9.63 8.04
C SER A 121 -1.57 -9.32 9.39
N ILE A 122 -2.77 -8.77 9.42
CA ILE A 122 -3.54 -8.54 10.65
C ILE A 122 -3.84 -9.87 11.35
N GLU A 123 -4.24 -10.90 10.61
CA GLU A 123 -4.52 -12.23 11.17
C GLU A 123 -3.30 -12.88 11.79
N GLN A 124 -2.13 -12.75 11.16
CA GLN A 124 -0.87 -13.29 11.67
C GLN A 124 -0.36 -12.58 12.93
N LEU A 125 -0.76 -11.33 13.14
CA LEU A 125 -0.28 -10.48 14.22
C LEU A 125 -1.35 -10.23 15.31
N LYS A 126 -2.46 -10.98 15.29
CA LYS A 126 -3.58 -10.87 16.28
C LYS A 126 -3.14 -10.96 17.76
N ASP A 127 -2.03 -11.65 18.02
CA ASP A 127 -1.48 -11.84 19.37
C ASP A 127 -0.47 -10.75 19.77
N GLN A 128 -0.22 -9.77 18.90
CA GLN A 128 0.71 -8.68 19.18
C GLN A 128 -0.04 -7.39 19.51
N LYS A 129 0.48 -6.73 20.52
CA LYS A 129 -0.13 -5.62 21.25
C LYS A 129 -0.32 -4.35 20.41
N GLY A 130 -1.57 -3.96 20.17
CA GLY A 130 -1.92 -2.58 19.77
C GLY A 130 -1.65 -2.19 18.32
N PHE A 131 -2.46 -1.27 17.82
CA PHE A 131 -2.41 -0.75 16.45
C PHE A 131 -1.07 -0.08 16.07
N ASN A 132 -0.48 0.69 16.98
CA ASN A 132 0.80 1.37 16.72
C ASN A 132 1.96 0.38 16.62
N GLU A 133 1.97 -0.65 17.45
CA GLU A 133 2.98 -1.71 17.40
C GLU A 133 2.86 -2.53 16.11
N PHE A 134 1.64 -2.77 15.62
CA PHE A 134 1.41 -3.47 14.36
C PHE A 134 2.03 -2.72 13.16
N GLY A 135 1.75 -1.43 13.01
CA GLY A 135 2.28 -0.63 11.91
C GLY A 135 3.81 -0.55 11.94
N GLU A 136 4.39 -0.39 13.13
CA GLU A 136 5.84 -0.37 13.32
C GLU A 136 6.46 -1.74 12.98
N GLN A 137 5.91 -2.83 13.52
CA GLN A 137 6.39 -4.19 13.23
C GLN A 137 6.31 -4.51 11.74
N MET A 138 5.27 -4.07 11.06
CA MET A 138 5.14 -4.24 9.62
C MET A 138 6.27 -3.52 8.88
N LEU A 139 6.58 -2.27 9.21
CA LEU A 139 7.69 -1.54 8.60
C LEU A 139 9.05 -2.19 8.92
N LEU A 140 9.25 -2.62 10.15
CA LEU A 140 10.48 -3.32 10.58
C LEU A 140 10.66 -4.66 9.84
N SER A 141 9.59 -5.41 9.65
CA SER A 141 9.62 -6.69 8.90
C SER A 141 9.99 -6.50 7.43
N MET A 142 9.72 -5.33 6.87
CA MET A 142 10.15 -4.93 5.52
C MET A 142 11.59 -4.40 5.46
N GLY A 143 12.32 -4.45 6.58
CA GLY A 143 13.69 -3.94 6.69
C GLY A 143 13.79 -2.43 6.82
N ALA A 144 12.70 -1.75 7.19
CA ALA A 144 12.73 -0.34 7.53
C ALA A 144 13.35 -0.14 8.91
N ASN A 145 14.07 0.96 9.09
CA ASN A 145 14.59 1.38 10.39
C ASN A 145 14.11 2.80 10.67
N LYS A 146 13.58 3.03 11.87
CA LYS A 146 13.25 4.38 12.32
C LYS A 146 14.54 5.15 12.52
N ILE A 147 14.70 6.28 11.82
CA ILE A 147 15.91 7.11 11.85
C ILE A 147 15.70 8.45 12.55
N GLY A 148 14.47 8.78 12.91
CA GLY A 148 14.15 10.02 13.62
C GLY A 148 12.70 10.41 13.48
N SER A 149 12.44 11.69 13.76
CA SER A 149 11.14 12.33 13.55
C SER A 149 11.35 13.72 12.96
N GLU A 150 10.47 14.13 12.05
CA GLU A 150 10.51 15.45 11.40
C GLU A 150 9.10 16.03 11.32
N ASN A 151 8.97 17.35 11.48
CA ASN A 151 7.69 18.03 11.23
C ASN A 151 7.51 18.24 9.73
N PHE A 152 6.38 17.76 9.19
CA PHE A 152 6.01 17.93 7.79
C PHE A 152 4.53 18.31 7.66
N LEU A 153 4.21 19.42 7.01
CA LEU A 153 2.87 20.00 6.90
C LEU A 153 2.17 20.22 8.27
N GLY A 154 2.96 20.57 9.31
CA GLY A 154 2.45 20.74 10.68
C GLY A 154 2.13 19.43 11.41
N LYS A 155 2.59 18.30 10.88
CA LYS A 155 2.44 16.97 11.47
C LYS A 155 3.80 16.44 11.92
N ASP A 156 3.87 15.89 13.13
CA ASP A 156 5.08 15.22 13.61
C ASP A 156 5.13 13.81 13.02
N CYS A 157 5.99 13.64 12.04
CA CYS A 157 6.14 12.38 11.29
C CYS A 157 7.31 11.59 11.85
N ASP A 158 7.10 10.30 12.04
CA ASP A 158 8.20 9.36 12.18
C ASP A 158 8.86 9.11 10.83
N VAL A 159 10.19 9.09 10.81
CA VAL A 159 10.98 8.90 9.58
C VAL A 159 11.62 7.53 9.60
N TYR A 160 11.33 6.75 8.57
CA TYR A 160 11.88 5.40 8.37
C TYR A 160 12.72 5.35 7.10
N GLU A 161 13.78 4.54 7.13
CA GLU A 161 14.66 4.28 5.99
C GLU A 161 14.72 2.78 5.69
N MET A 162 14.51 2.43 4.43
CA MET A 162 14.71 1.08 3.87
C MET A 162 15.92 1.11 2.95
N LYS A 163 17.10 0.69 3.46
CA LYS A 163 18.36 0.74 2.70
C LYS A 163 18.36 -0.17 1.48
N SER A 164 17.68 -1.32 1.56
CA SER A 164 17.58 -2.29 0.47
C SER A 164 16.93 -1.72 -0.80
N THR A 165 15.97 -0.83 -0.64
CA THR A 165 15.23 -0.18 -1.73
C THR A 165 15.67 1.27 -1.97
N GLY A 166 16.56 1.82 -1.14
CA GLY A 166 16.93 3.24 -1.16
C GLY A 166 15.74 4.16 -0.89
N THR A 167 14.81 3.73 -0.05
CA THR A 167 13.56 4.45 0.23
C THR A 167 13.57 5.05 1.62
N LYS A 168 13.17 6.31 1.74
CA LYS A 168 12.86 7.00 2.98
C LYS A 168 11.41 7.42 2.99
N ILE A 169 10.72 7.23 4.13
CA ILE A 169 9.29 7.57 4.28
C ILE A 169 9.07 8.39 5.55
N TRP A 170 8.14 9.34 5.49
CA TRP A 170 7.64 10.13 6.60
C TRP A 170 6.21 9.71 6.90
N VAL A 171 5.99 9.17 8.08
CA VAL A 171 4.74 8.54 8.49
C VAL A 171 4.12 9.33 9.64
N TRP A 172 2.87 9.74 9.46
CA TRP A 172 2.06 10.35 10.50
C TRP A 172 0.76 9.56 10.62
N GLU A 173 0.42 9.09 11.81
CA GLU A 173 -0.79 8.29 12.05
C GLU A 173 -0.91 7.10 11.06
N TRP A 174 0.21 6.48 10.71
CA TRP A 174 0.37 5.41 9.71
C TRP A 174 0.00 5.82 8.28
N LEU A 175 -0.16 7.09 8.03
CA LEU A 175 -0.26 7.67 6.69
C LEU A 175 1.12 8.12 6.22
N THR A 176 1.55 7.68 5.05
CA THR A 176 2.76 8.19 4.42
C THR A 176 2.48 9.56 3.84
N LEU A 177 3.04 10.60 4.44
CA LEU A 177 2.90 11.97 3.95
C LEU A 177 3.97 12.35 2.93
N LYS A 178 5.15 11.71 3.00
CA LYS A 178 6.25 11.93 2.07
C LYS A 178 7.01 10.63 1.87
N SER A 179 7.48 10.37 0.66
CA SER A 179 8.46 9.31 0.40
C SER A 179 9.47 9.76 -0.64
N GLU A 180 10.69 9.29 -0.49
CA GLU A 180 11.80 9.47 -1.42
C GLU A 180 12.39 8.11 -1.72
N THR A 181 12.42 7.72 -3.00
CA THR A 181 13.01 6.45 -3.44
C THR A 181 14.10 6.72 -4.45
N LYS A 182 15.29 6.18 -4.20
CA LYS A 182 16.46 6.28 -5.09
C LYS A 182 17.07 4.90 -5.27
N SER A 183 16.79 4.25 -6.40
CA SER A 183 17.27 2.90 -6.67
C SER A 183 17.49 2.69 -8.16
N GLY A 184 18.62 2.10 -8.55
CA GLY A 184 18.88 1.70 -9.93
C GLY A 184 18.79 2.83 -10.97
N GLY A 185 19.12 4.08 -10.61
CA GLY A 185 18.98 5.24 -11.48
C GLY A 185 17.56 5.82 -11.56
N ILE A 186 16.60 5.25 -10.83
CA ILE A 186 15.23 5.75 -10.68
C ILE A 186 15.17 6.61 -9.42
N ASN A 187 14.58 7.80 -9.55
CA ASN A 187 14.32 8.70 -8.44
C ASN A 187 12.84 9.08 -8.46
N ILE A 188 12.08 8.68 -7.46
CA ILE A 188 10.67 9.00 -7.35
C ILE A 188 10.39 9.57 -5.96
N ASN A 189 9.79 10.75 -5.94
CA ASN A 189 9.36 11.39 -4.71
C ASN A 189 7.85 11.56 -4.72
N LEU A 190 7.22 11.16 -3.63
CA LEU A 190 5.82 11.42 -3.33
C LEU A 190 5.77 12.45 -2.19
N THR A 191 5.02 13.52 -2.35
CA THR A 191 4.96 14.59 -1.37
C THR A 191 3.52 15.04 -1.19
N ALA A 192 2.96 14.91 0.02
CA ALA A 192 1.64 15.43 0.34
C ALA A 192 1.67 16.96 0.23
N THR A 193 0.66 17.53 -0.42
CA THR A 193 0.48 18.98 -0.57
C THR A 193 -0.68 19.49 0.27
N ARG A 194 -1.61 18.59 0.60
CA ARG A 194 -2.79 18.91 1.38
C ARG A 194 -3.29 17.70 2.14
N ILE A 195 -3.70 17.92 3.36
CA ILE A 195 -4.32 16.92 4.24
C ILE A 195 -5.65 17.49 4.72
N ASN A 196 -6.74 16.76 4.45
CA ASN A 196 -8.07 17.08 4.97
C ASN A 196 -8.53 15.93 5.85
N GLU A 197 -8.49 16.15 7.17
CA GLU A 197 -8.78 15.15 8.20
C GLU A 197 -10.26 15.17 8.59
N GLY A 198 -10.84 14.02 8.87
CA GLY A 198 -12.15 13.88 9.51
C GLY A 198 -13.34 14.25 8.64
N GLY A 199 -13.13 14.60 7.38
CA GLY A 199 -14.20 14.88 6.43
C GLY A 199 -14.92 13.61 5.97
N SER A 200 -16.23 13.71 5.67
CA SER A 200 -16.93 12.61 4.99
C SER A 200 -16.40 12.45 3.57
N VAL A 201 -16.02 11.24 3.20
CA VAL A 201 -15.61 10.90 1.84
C VAL A 201 -16.82 10.33 1.09
N SER A 202 -17.11 10.85 -0.09
CA SER A 202 -18.20 10.32 -0.91
C SER A 202 -18.00 8.83 -1.19
N PRO A 203 -19.00 7.95 -0.95
CA PRO A 203 -18.92 6.52 -1.25
C PRO A 203 -18.56 6.21 -2.69
N GLU A 204 -18.84 7.12 -3.61
CA GLU A 204 -18.50 6.98 -5.04
C GLU A 204 -16.99 6.89 -5.30
N LYS A 205 -16.17 7.45 -4.39
CA LYS A 205 -14.71 7.36 -4.49
C LYS A 205 -14.17 5.93 -4.34
N PHE A 206 -14.95 5.06 -3.71
CA PHE A 206 -14.60 3.66 -3.47
C PHE A 206 -15.27 2.69 -4.45
N ARG A 207 -15.99 3.20 -5.47
CA ARG A 207 -16.63 2.34 -6.47
C ARG A 207 -15.68 1.99 -7.62
N ILE A 208 -15.78 0.75 -8.07
CA ILE A 208 -15.12 0.30 -9.29
C ILE A 208 -15.81 0.99 -10.47
N PRO A 209 -15.06 1.62 -11.41
CA PRO A 209 -15.64 2.22 -12.60
C PRO A 209 -16.38 1.19 -13.47
N GLU A 210 -17.57 1.54 -13.98
CA GLU A 210 -18.52 0.62 -14.62
C GLU A 210 -17.97 -0.18 -15.82
N LYS A 211 -16.99 0.35 -16.54
CA LYS A 211 -16.45 -0.27 -17.76
C LYS A 211 -15.26 -1.19 -17.51
N VAL A 212 -14.82 -1.32 -16.27
CA VAL A 212 -13.61 -2.08 -15.93
C VAL A 212 -13.90 -3.58 -15.92
N VAL A 213 -13.10 -4.33 -16.67
CA VAL A 213 -13.04 -5.79 -16.61
C VAL A 213 -12.02 -6.19 -15.56
N LEU A 214 -12.44 -6.95 -14.56
CA LEU A 214 -11.58 -7.44 -13.49
C LEU A 214 -11.19 -8.89 -13.71
N ASN A 215 -9.90 -9.17 -13.60
CA ASN A 215 -9.36 -10.52 -13.48
C ASN A 215 -9.16 -10.82 -11.99
N GLU A 216 -9.73 -11.91 -11.51
CA GLU A 216 -9.49 -12.38 -10.15
C GLU A 216 -8.16 -13.12 -10.09
N VAL A 217 -7.31 -12.74 -9.14
CA VAL A 217 -5.98 -13.31 -8.93
C VAL A 217 -5.90 -13.82 -7.50
N ASP A 218 -5.66 -15.13 -7.38
CA ASP A 218 -5.41 -15.78 -6.10
C ASP A 218 -3.90 -15.76 -5.82
N ILE A 219 -3.48 -14.83 -4.94
CA ILE A 219 -2.08 -14.64 -4.57
C ILE A 219 -1.55 -15.87 -3.82
N ASP A 220 -2.38 -16.51 -2.99
CA ASP A 220 -1.96 -17.67 -2.20
C ASP A 220 -1.61 -18.86 -3.11
N ASN A 221 -2.33 -19.05 -4.20
CA ASN A 221 -2.00 -20.07 -5.21
C ASN A 221 -0.67 -19.77 -5.92
N ILE A 222 -0.44 -18.52 -6.30
CA ILE A 222 0.82 -18.10 -6.96
C ILE A 222 2.01 -18.30 -6.01
N GLU A 223 1.89 -17.95 -4.75
CA GLU A 223 2.94 -18.15 -3.76
C GLU A 223 3.26 -19.65 -3.56
N ASN A 224 2.25 -20.51 -3.57
CA ASN A 224 2.42 -21.95 -3.44
C ASN A 224 3.10 -22.55 -4.68
N GLU A 225 2.69 -22.16 -5.88
CA GLU A 225 3.34 -22.58 -7.14
C GLU A 225 4.81 -22.19 -7.18
N MET A 226 5.16 -20.93 -6.79
CA MET A 226 6.54 -20.49 -6.73
C MET A 226 7.38 -21.23 -5.67
N ARG A 227 6.78 -21.67 -4.58
CA ARG A 227 7.47 -22.49 -3.56
C ARG A 227 7.74 -23.93 -4.04
N GLU A 228 6.86 -24.47 -4.85
CA GLU A 228 7.03 -25.81 -5.41
C GLU A 228 8.09 -25.85 -6.52
N GLU A 229 8.18 -24.80 -7.35
CA GLU A 229 9.20 -24.69 -8.39
C GLU A 229 10.64 -24.49 -7.83
N ASN A 230 10.78 -24.06 -6.59
CA ASN A 230 12.09 -23.81 -5.95
C ASN A 230 12.55 -24.97 -5.02
N LYS A 231 11.86 -26.11 -5.02
CA LYS A 231 12.25 -27.34 -4.33
C LYS A 231 12.91 -28.35 -5.24
#